data_047ee62c7794f1a39308e4157f8a6dd6
#
_entry.id   047ee62c7794f1a39308e4157f8a6dd6
#
_cell.length_a   1.000
_cell.length_b   1.000
_cell.length_c   1.000
_cell.angle_alpha   90.00
_cell.angle_beta   90.00
_cell.angle_gamma   90.00
#
_symmetry.space_group_name_H-M   'P 1'
#
loop_
_entity.id
_entity.type
_entity.pdbx_description
1 polymer ?
#
loop_
_entity_poly.entity_id
_entity_poly.type
_entity_poly.pdbx_seq_one_letter_code
_entity_poly.pdbx_strand_id
1 'polypeptide(L)'
;MSKYIFHILYYVFLISILITFLINPGIPERKYFMNEYKQEETIKYSRCKKCNIIVPYDKNIIHCVDCDICILNHDHHCIWTGKCIGKRNKVFFHIFIISLFLYIIISFFDIFLFLHQQLKLNSKDNKKDIIII
;
A
#
# COMPACT_ATOMS: atom_id res chain seq x y z
N MET A 1 -3.65 -23.21 12.58
CA MET A 1 -2.81 -22.70 11.50
C MET A 1 -1.40 -22.36 12.04
N SER A 2 -0.36 -22.43 11.23
CA SER A 2 1.01 -22.25 11.77
C SER A 2 1.22 -20.79 12.23
N LYS A 3 1.60 -20.59 13.50
CA LYS A 3 1.96 -19.28 14.06
C LYS A 3 3.02 -18.55 13.19
N TYR A 4 3.84 -19.29 12.46
CA TYR A 4 4.86 -18.75 11.56
C TYR A 4 4.29 -17.97 10.38
N ILE A 5 3.19 -18.46 9.77
CA ILE A 5 2.54 -17.74 8.65
C ILE A 5 2.02 -16.38 9.10
N PHE A 6 1.44 -16.31 10.28
CA PHE A 6 0.94 -15.07 10.88
C PHE A 6 2.07 -14.05 11.09
N HIS A 7 3.19 -14.49 11.64
CA HIS A 7 4.36 -13.62 11.82
C HIS A 7 4.98 -13.18 10.49
N ILE A 8 5.06 -14.07 9.50
CA ILE A 8 5.57 -13.71 8.17
C ILE A 8 4.71 -12.62 7.54
N LEU A 9 3.38 -12.78 7.54
CA LEU A 9 2.46 -11.77 6.98
C LEU A 9 2.57 -10.43 7.71
N TYR A 10 2.68 -10.46 9.03
CA TYR A 10 2.89 -9.25 9.82
C TYR A 10 4.18 -8.51 9.45
N TYR A 11 5.30 -9.21 9.31
CA TYR A 11 6.55 -8.58 8.89
C TYR A 11 6.52 -8.10 7.43
N VAL A 12 5.91 -8.87 6.52
CA VAL A 12 5.72 -8.42 5.12
C VAL A 12 4.90 -7.13 5.09
N PHE A 13 3.83 -7.04 5.86
CA PHE A 13 3.02 -5.83 6.01
C PHE A 13 3.86 -4.65 6.52
N LEU A 14 4.59 -4.81 7.63
CA LEU A 14 5.41 -3.72 8.19
C LEU A 14 6.52 -3.26 7.26
N ILE A 15 7.22 -4.20 6.62
CA ILE A 15 8.32 -3.88 5.71
C ILE A 15 7.79 -3.20 4.46
N SER A 16 6.69 -3.67 3.89
CA SER A 16 6.13 -3.10 2.66
C SER A 16 5.56 -1.69 2.86
N ILE A 17 4.92 -1.40 3.99
CA ILE A 17 4.48 -0.03 4.29
C ILE A 17 5.68 0.91 4.51
N LEU A 18 6.71 0.45 5.23
CA LEU A 18 7.93 1.22 5.44
C LEU A 18 8.63 1.54 4.12
N ILE A 19 8.79 0.56 3.24
CA ILE A 19 9.38 0.75 1.91
C ILE A 19 8.50 1.70 1.08
N THR A 20 7.18 1.55 1.09
CA THR A 20 6.25 2.44 0.39
C THR A 20 6.42 3.89 0.85
N PHE A 21 6.63 4.08 2.15
CA PHE A 21 6.85 5.40 2.75
C PHE A 21 8.22 6.00 2.37
N LEU A 22 9.28 5.20 2.39
CA LEU A 22 10.65 5.66 2.14
C LEU A 22 10.95 5.92 0.66
N ILE A 23 10.39 5.11 -0.24
CA ILE A 23 10.67 5.23 -1.68
C ILE A 23 10.01 6.49 -2.26
N ASN A 24 10.78 7.19 -3.09
CA ASN A 24 10.29 8.30 -3.90
C ASN A 24 9.18 7.81 -4.86
N PRO A 25 7.98 8.42 -4.85
CA PRO A 25 6.84 7.96 -5.67
C PRO A 25 7.06 8.11 -7.18
N GLY A 26 8.08 8.83 -7.61
CA GLY A 26 8.36 9.13 -9.01
C GLY A 26 8.39 10.63 -9.29
N ILE A 27 8.96 11.41 -8.37
CA ILE A 27 9.22 12.84 -8.60
C ILE A 27 10.14 12.94 -9.83
N PRO A 28 9.81 13.78 -10.83
CA PRO A 28 10.60 13.94 -12.03
C PRO A 28 12.04 14.38 -11.74
N GLU A 29 12.97 13.85 -12.49
CA GLU A 29 14.38 14.22 -12.40
C GLU A 29 14.59 15.65 -12.92
N ARG A 30 15.69 16.30 -12.49
CA ARG A 30 16.04 17.66 -12.86
C ARG A 30 16.09 17.91 -14.37
N LYS A 31 16.51 16.92 -15.15
CA LYS A 31 16.54 16.98 -16.63
C LYS A 31 15.16 17.30 -17.29
N TYR A 32 14.05 17.12 -16.58
CA TYR A 32 12.72 17.45 -17.06
C TYR A 32 12.28 18.89 -16.73
N PHE A 33 13.11 19.68 -16.06
CA PHE A 33 12.78 21.08 -15.83
C PHE A 33 12.87 21.88 -17.14
N MET A 34 11.92 22.77 -17.37
CA MET A 34 11.73 23.47 -18.66
C MET A 34 12.98 24.21 -19.15
N ASN A 35 13.82 24.69 -18.23
CA ASN A 35 15.05 25.44 -18.57
C ASN A 35 16.21 24.53 -19.03
N GLU A 36 16.15 23.24 -18.79
CA GLU A 36 17.22 22.27 -19.07
C GLU A 36 16.84 21.26 -20.16
N TYR A 37 15.54 21.15 -20.46
CA TYR A 37 15.03 20.11 -21.36
C TYR A 37 15.04 20.56 -22.82
N LYS A 38 15.80 19.88 -23.67
CA LYS A 38 15.76 20.06 -25.13
C LYS A 38 14.55 19.31 -25.69
N GLN A 39 13.63 20.03 -26.31
CA GLN A 39 12.44 19.48 -26.93
C GLN A 39 12.76 19.00 -28.36
N GLU A 40 12.26 17.82 -28.72
CA GLU A 40 12.24 17.33 -30.10
C GLU A 40 10.91 17.71 -30.75
N GLU A 41 10.93 18.25 -31.95
CA GLU A 41 9.74 18.77 -32.65
C GLU A 41 8.66 17.70 -32.93
N THR A 42 9.06 16.43 -33.02
CA THR A 42 8.21 15.30 -33.34
C THR A 42 7.45 14.70 -32.14
N ILE A 43 7.80 15.08 -30.92
CA ILE A 43 7.27 14.48 -29.69
C ILE A 43 6.25 15.40 -29.02
N LYS A 44 5.09 14.86 -28.61
CA LYS A 44 4.15 15.57 -27.77
C LYS A 44 4.63 15.61 -26.32
N TYR A 45 4.42 16.74 -25.65
CA TYR A 45 4.84 16.95 -24.28
C TYR A 45 3.69 17.28 -23.35
N SER A 46 3.78 16.81 -22.11
CA SER A 46 2.96 17.20 -20.98
C SER A 46 3.69 18.27 -20.17
N ARG A 47 3.01 19.34 -19.77
CA ARG A 47 3.61 20.48 -19.04
C ARG A 47 2.91 20.73 -17.73
N CYS A 48 3.69 21.00 -16.70
CA CYS A 48 3.21 21.60 -15.46
C CYS A 48 3.86 22.98 -15.26
N LYS A 49 3.06 24.03 -15.36
CA LYS A 49 3.56 25.42 -15.16
C LYS A 49 3.92 25.68 -13.68
N LYS A 50 3.22 25.08 -12.72
CA LYS A 50 3.48 25.25 -11.29
C LYS A 50 4.86 24.71 -10.92
N CYS A 51 5.20 23.49 -11.36
CA CYS A 51 6.48 22.86 -11.07
C CYS A 51 7.58 23.21 -12.07
N ASN A 52 7.27 23.98 -13.13
CA ASN A 52 8.19 24.28 -14.22
C ASN A 52 8.80 23.01 -14.86
N ILE A 53 7.97 22.01 -15.12
CA ILE A 53 8.39 20.70 -15.62
C ILE A 53 7.73 20.43 -16.97
N ILE A 54 8.50 19.81 -17.87
CA ILE A 54 8.07 19.30 -19.15
C ILE A 54 8.58 17.86 -19.32
N VAL A 55 7.71 16.95 -19.70
CA VAL A 55 8.04 15.55 -19.97
C VAL A 55 7.39 15.09 -21.26
N PRO A 56 7.97 14.13 -21.98
CA PRO A 56 7.27 13.47 -23.08
C PRO A 56 5.90 12.93 -22.63
N TYR A 57 4.93 13.02 -23.51
CA TYR A 57 3.53 12.67 -23.18
C TYR A 57 3.34 11.23 -22.72
N ASP A 58 4.20 10.32 -23.20
CA ASP A 58 4.24 8.91 -22.78
C ASP A 58 4.60 8.71 -21.29
N LYS A 59 5.22 9.70 -20.65
CA LYS A 59 5.63 9.65 -19.23
C LYS A 59 4.49 9.92 -18.25
N ASN A 60 3.34 10.41 -18.73
CA ASN A 60 2.16 10.72 -17.91
C ASN A 60 2.51 11.40 -16.58
N ILE A 61 2.66 12.71 -16.60
CA ILE A 61 2.91 13.52 -15.40
C ILE A 61 1.61 14.12 -14.86
N ILE A 62 1.38 14.01 -13.56
CA ILE A 62 0.25 14.64 -12.87
C ILE A 62 0.77 15.46 -11.69
N HIS A 63 0.25 16.67 -11.54
CA HIS A 63 0.51 17.53 -10.40
C HIS A 63 -0.43 17.15 -9.26
N CYS A 64 0.13 16.69 -8.14
CA CYS A 64 -0.64 16.45 -6.94
C CYS A 64 -0.81 17.77 -6.18
N VAL A 65 -2.05 18.15 -5.92
CA VAL A 65 -2.39 19.40 -5.22
C VAL A 65 -2.01 19.33 -3.73
N ASP A 66 -2.21 18.16 -3.10
CA ASP A 66 -1.95 17.96 -1.67
C ASP A 66 -0.44 17.98 -1.33
N CYS A 67 0.39 17.45 -2.23
CA CYS A 67 1.85 17.44 -2.06
C CYS A 67 2.53 18.65 -2.71
N ASP A 68 1.81 19.41 -3.54
CA ASP A 68 2.30 20.52 -4.40
C ASP A 68 3.50 20.13 -5.28
N ILE A 69 3.53 18.88 -5.77
CA ILE A 69 4.59 18.34 -6.63
C ILE A 69 4.02 17.52 -7.80
N CYS A 70 4.82 17.40 -8.85
CA CYS A 70 4.53 16.52 -9.98
C CYS A 70 5.04 15.10 -9.73
N ILE A 71 4.24 14.11 -10.13
CA ILE A 71 4.57 12.69 -10.01
C ILE A 71 4.41 12.01 -11.36
N LEU A 72 5.40 11.23 -11.76
CA LEU A 72 5.38 10.39 -12.96
C LEU A 72 4.48 9.17 -12.71
N ASN A 73 3.55 8.92 -13.65
CA ASN A 73 2.54 7.86 -13.53
C ASN A 73 1.87 7.87 -12.14
N HIS A 74 1.41 9.05 -11.73
CA HIS A 74 0.68 9.24 -10.49
C HIS A 74 -0.56 8.34 -10.46
N ASP A 75 -0.75 7.63 -9.35
CA ASP A 75 -1.93 6.82 -9.09
C ASP A 75 -2.94 7.61 -8.25
N HIS A 76 -2.58 7.90 -7.02
CA HIS A 76 -3.38 8.72 -6.11
C HIS A 76 -2.52 9.35 -5.01
N HIS A 77 -3.06 10.34 -4.31
CA HIS A 77 -2.55 10.79 -3.02
C HIS A 77 -3.16 9.88 -1.94
N CYS A 78 -2.31 9.16 -1.23
CA CYS A 78 -2.75 8.21 -0.22
C CYS A 78 -2.72 8.84 1.17
N ILE A 79 -3.91 9.09 1.74
CA ILE A 79 -4.06 9.66 3.09
C ILE A 79 -3.46 8.76 4.18
N TRP A 80 -3.47 7.44 4.00
CA TRP A 80 -2.92 6.47 4.95
C TRP A 80 -1.39 6.51 5.06
N THR A 81 -0.72 6.80 3.95
CA THR A 81 0.74 6.93 3.92
C THR A 81 1.20 8.40 3.96
N GLY A 82 0.26 9.37 3.88
CA GLY A 82 0.55 10.79 3.85
C GLY A 82 1.38 11.23 2.64
N LYS A 83 1.36 10.46 1.53
CA LYS A 83 2.13 10.76 0.32
C LYS A 83 1.52 10.18 -0.95
N CYS A 84 2.02 10.62 -2.10
CA CYS A 84 1.59 10.10 -3.39
C CYS A 84 2.07 8.67 -3.63
N ILE A 85 1.20 7.88 -4.28
CA ILE A 85 1.53 6.61 -4.89
C ILE A 85 1.72 6.84 -6.39
N GLY A 86 2.87 6.40 -6.90
CA GLY A 86 3.25 6.58 -8.30
C GLY A 86 4.16 5.45 -8.77
N LYS A 87 4.80 5.65 -9.93
CA LYS A 87 5.54 4.61 -10.64
C LYS A 87 6.51 3.79 -9.79
N ARG A 88 7.19 4.42 -8.82
CA ARG A 88 8.29 3.76 -8.09
C ARG A 88 7.86 3.03 -6.84
N ASN A 89 6.81 3.50 -6.13
CA ASN A 89 6.36 2.90 -4.87
C ASN A 89 5.04 2.11 -5.01
N LYS A 90 4.39 2.15 -6.17
CA LYS A 90 3.10 1.48 -6.41
C LYS A 90 3.14 -0.04 -6.13
N VAL A 91 4.20 -0.73 -6.52
CA VAL A 91 4.33 -2.18 -6.28
C VAL A 91 4.36 -2.50 -4.79
N PHE A 92 5.15 -1.76 -4.02
CA PHE A 92 5.24 -1.95 -2.56
C PHE A 92 3.94 -1.60 -1.86
N PHE A 93 3.23 -0.58 -2.34
CA PHE A 93 1.89 -0.25 -1.88
C PHE A 93 0.89 -1.39 -2.09
N HIS A 94 0.91 -2.07 -3.25
CA HIS A 94 0.04 -3.24 -3.48
C HIS A 94 0.42 -4.42 -2.56
N ILE A 95 1.72 -4.69 -2.37
CA ILE A 95 2.16 -5.73 -1.43
C ILE A 95 1.67 -5.41 -0.01
N PHE A 96 1.77 -4.16 0.42
CA PHE A 96 1.24 -3.67 1.69
C PHE A 96 -0.28 -3.94 1.83
N ILE A 97 -1.08 -3.54 0.84
CA ILE A 97 -2.54 -3.73 0.89
C ILE A 97 -2.90 -5.22 0.90
N ILE A 98 -2.28 -6.04 0.04
CA ILE A 98 -2.54 -7.48 -0.03
C ILE A 98 -2.17 -8.17 1.29
N SER A 99 -0.98 -7.88 1.83
CA SER A 99 -0.53 -8.49 3.10
C SER A 99 -1.40 -8.08 4.27
N LEU A 100 -1.85 -6.83 4.35
CA LEU A 100 -2.79 -6.34 5.35
C LEU A 100 -4.13 -7.10 5.26
N PHE A 101 -4.67 -7.25 4.04
CA PHE A 101 -5.95 -7.93 3.84
C PHE A 101 -5.88 -9.41 4.23
N LEU A 102 -4.82 -10.10 3.83
CA LEU A 102 -4.57 -11.49 4.23
C LEU A 102 -4.41 -11.63 5.75
N TYR A 103 -3.66 -10.73 6.38
CA TYR A 103 -3.47 -10.70 7.82
C TYR A 103 -4.81 -10.56 8.56
N ILE A 104 -5.69 -9.67 8.11
CA ILE A 104 -7.01 -9.46 8.68
C ILE A 104 -7.88 -10.72 8.55
N ILE A 105 -7.95 -11.31 7.35
CA ILE A 105 -8.75 -12.53 7.11
C ILE A 105 -8.29 -13.67 8.03
N ILE A 106 -6.99 -13.90 8.11
CA ILE A 106 -6.41 -14.96 8.93
C ILE A 106 -6.69 -14.70 10.42
N SER A 107 -6.58 -13.46 10.87
CA SER A 107 -6.88 -13.07 12.25
C SER A 107 -8.35 -13.35 12.61
N PHE A 108 -9.28 -12.99 11.75
CA PHE A 108 -10.71 -13.29 11.96
C PHE A 108 -10.98 -14.80 12.01
N PHE A 109 -10.33 -15.56 11.14
CA PHE A 109 -10.46 -17.01 11.12
C PHE A 109 -9.93 -17.66 12.43
N ASP A 110 -8.79 -17.24 12.93
CA ASP A 110 -8.21 -17.75 14.17
C ASP A 110 -9.08 -17.38 15.39
N ILE A 111 -9.63 -16.17 15.43
CA ILE A 111 -10.59 -15.75 16.46
C ILE A 111 -11.85 -16.63 16.42
N PHE A 112 -12.41 -16.86 15.24
CA PHE A 112 -13.58 -17.73 15.07
C PHE A 112 -13.32 -19.14 15.58
N LEU A 113 -12.18 -19.75 15.22
CA LEU A 113 -11.81 -21.09 15.69
C LEU A 113 -11.65 -21.13 17.22
N PHE A 114 -11.01 -20.11 17.79
CA PHE A 114 -10.85 -19.98 19.24
C PHE A 114 -12.20 -19.93 19.96
N LEU A 115 -13.10 -19.07 19.52
CA LEU A 115 -14.45 -18.94 20.12
C LEU A 115 -15.25 -20.25 19.99
N HIS A 116 -15.19 -20.88 18.84
CA HIS A 116 -15.85 -22.17 18.64
C HIS A 116 -15.31 -23.27 19.55
N GLN A 117 -14.00 -23.29 19.81
CA GLN A 117 -13.39 -24.24 20.76
C GLN A 117 -13.84 -23.97 22.20
N GLN A 118 -13.90 -22.71 22.63
CA GLN A 118 -14.37 -22.33 23.97
C GLN A 118 -15.82 -22.74 24.20
N LEU A 119 -16.69 -22.52 23.23
CA LEU A 119 -18.11 -22.93 23.31
C LEU A 119 -18.26 -24.47 23.45
N LYS A 120 -17.42 -25.24 22.73
CA LYS A 120 -17.43 -26.71 22.87
C LYS A 120 -16.96 -27.19 24.25
N LEU A 121 -15.95 -26.53 24.84
CA LEU A 121 -15.45 -26.86 26.18
C LEU A 121 -16.51 -26.59 27.23
N ASN A 122 -17.11 -25.41 27.23
CA ASN A 122 -18.20 -25.05 28.16
C ASN A 122 -19.42 -26.00 28.07
N SER A 123 -19.77 -26.44 26.85
CA SER A 123 -20.86 -27.38 26.65
C SER A 123 -20.56 -28.79 27.22
N LYS A 124 -19.26 -29.19 27.23
CA LYS A 124 -18.84 -30.48 27.84
C LYS A 124 -18.82 -30.42 29.35
N ASP A 125 -18.41 -29.33 29.94
CA ASP A 125 -18.35 -29.15 31.39
C ASP A 125 -19.77 -29.09 31.98
N ASN A 126 -20.69 -28.32 31.38
CA ASN A 126 -22.12 -28.30 31.78
C ASN A 126 -22.77 -29.69 31.71
N LYS A 127 -22.36 -30.55 30.76
CA LYS A 127 -22.89 -31.94 30.69
C LYS A 127 -22.36 -32.85 31.81
N LYS A 128 -21.13 -32.64 32.28
CA LYS A 128 -20.55 -33.41 33.39
C LYS A 128 -21.24 -33.06 34.71
N ASP A 129 -21.54 -31.79 34.94
CA ASP A 129 -22.22 -31.34 36.17
C ASP A 129 -23.64 -31.87 36.30
N ILE A 130 -24.32 -32.13 35.18
CA ILE A 130 -25.69 -32.73 35.17
C ILE A 130 -25.69 -34.24 35.46
N ILE A 131 -24.55 -34.94 35.26
CA ILE A 131 -24.45 -36.41 35.46
C ILE A 131 -24.07 -36.75 36.92
N ILE A 132 -23.68 -35.78 37.73
CA ILE A 132 -23.24 -35.98 39.13
C ILE A 132 -24.39 -35.76 40.14
N ILE A 133 -25.60 -35.44 39.69
CA ILE A 133 -26.83 -35.37 40.48
C ILE A 133 -27.66 -36.63 40.26
#